data_84e9712a4ca751cb75db050dafff1af3
#
_entry.id   84e9712a4ca751cb75db050dafff1af3
#
_cell.length_a   1.000
_cell.length_b   1.000
_cell.length_c   1.000
_cell.angle_alpha   90.00
_cell.angle_beta   90.00
_cell.angle_gamma   90.00
#
_symmetry.space_group_name_H-M   'P 1'
#
loop_
_entity.id
_entity.type
_entity.pdbx_description
1 polymer ?
#
loop_
_entity_poly.entity_id
_entity_poly.type
_entity_poly.pdbx_seq_one_letter_code
_entity_poly.pdbx_strand_id
1 'polypeptide(L)'
;MKRLIGCIALGLATMVASAQWSNPSEDVPAYNAAAPSKPLPPVLSGNQLTGVYFSHSYQVTAYKMAAKIPAVLHQQPCYCRCDREMGHNSLHSCFEGTHGAACSTCMREAVYAYQQTKVGKTPAQIRAGIERGDWQKVDLETAKL
;
A
#
# COMPACT_ATOMS: atom_id res chain seq x y z
N MET A 1 -40.24 -66.49 3.77
CA MET A 1 -40.15 -65.19 3.07
C MET A 1 -39.75 -64.13 4.06
N LYS A 2 -38.44 -63.75 4.09
CA LYS A 2 -37.91 -62.75 5.01
C LYS A 2 -37.68 -61.46 4.22
N ARG A 3 -38.42 -60.38 4.54
CA ARG A 3 -38.25 -59.04 3.94
C ARG A 3 -37.15 -58.28 4.72
N LEU A 4 -36.06 -57.99 4.06
CA LEU A 4 -35.05 -57.05 4.54
C LEU A 4 -35.52 -55.63 4.27
N ILE A 5 -35.69 -54.86 5.31
CA ILE A 5 -35.96 -53.43 5.24
C ILE A 5 -34.58 -52.73 5.35
N GLY A 6 -34.10 -52.18 4.22
CA GLY A 6 -32.88 -51.39 4.21
C GLY A 6 -33.17 -49.95 4.67
N CYS A 7 -32.59 -49.55 5.80
CA CYS A 7 -32.57 -48.15 6.26
C CYS A 7 -31.51 -47.37 5.48
N ILE A 8 -31.94 -46.45 4.62
CA ILE A 8 -31.08 -45.48 4.00
C ILE A 8 -30.94 -44.33 4.99
N ALA A 9 -29.76 -44.21 5.60
CA ALA A 9 -29.42 -43.07 6.44
C ALA A 9 -28.95 -41.93 5.52
N LEU A 10 -29.80 -40.90 5.35
CA LEU A 10 -29.45 -39.65 4.68
C LEU A 10 -28.60 -38.83 5.66
N GLY A 11 -27.30 -38.81 5.45
CA GLY A 11 -26.39 -37.91 6.17
C GLY A 11 -26.54 -36.47 5.66
N LEU A 12 -27.19 -35.59 6.43
CA LEU A 12 -27.13 -34.15 6.20
C LEU A 12 -25.71 -33.65 6.56
N ALA A 13 -24.91 -33.35 5.54
CA ALA A 13 -23.69 -32.59 5.72
C ALA A 13 -24.04 -31.12 5.93
N THR A 14 -24.08 -30.66 7.18
CA THR A 14 -24.18 -29.23 7.48
C THR A 14 -22.86 -28.56 7.16
N MET A 15 -22.80 -27.83 6.04
CA MET A 15 -21.71 -26.90 5.78
C MET A 15 -21.80 -25.74 6.79
N VAL A 16 -20.93 -25.75 7.78
CA VAL A 16 -20.73 -24.61 8.66
C VAL A 16 -19.90 -23.62 7.86
N ALA A 17 -20.56 -22.62 7.25
CA ALA A 17 -19.87 -21.44 6.74
C ALA A 17 -19.27 -20.71 7.93
N SER A 18 -17.96 -20.87 8.17
CA SER A 18 -17.23 -20.04 9.11
C SER A 18 -17.16 -18.63 8.51
N ALA A 19 -18.01 -17.73 9.04
CA ALA A 19 -17.84 -16.30 8.79
C ALA A 19 -16.44 -15.91 9.31
N GLN A 20 -15.49 -15.71 8.41
CA GLN A 20 -14.19 -15.16 8.78
C GLN A 20 -14.41 -13.72 9.22
N TRP A 21 -14.30 -13.51 10.52
CA TRP A 21 -14.32 -12.17 11.09
C TRP A 21 -13.01 -11.47 10.68
N SER A 22 -13.08 -10.46 9.83
CA SER A 22 -11.95 -9.62 9.47
C SER A 22 -11.80 -8.52 10.52
N ASN A 23 -10.61 -8.41 11.09
CA ASN A 23 -10.30 -7.33 12.03
C ASN A 23 -10.37 -5.97 11.28
N PRO A 24 -11.18 -5.00 11.73
CA PRO A 24 -11.26 -3.70 11.08
C PRO A 24 -9.94 -2.92 10.99
N SER A 25 -8.93 -3.29 11.79
CA SER A 25 -7.59 -2.72 11.71
C SER A 25 -6.76 -3.29 10.55
N GLU A 26 -7.20 -4.37 9.90
CA GLU A 26 -6.55 -5.00 8.75
C GLU A 26 -7.09 -4.48 7.42
N ASP A 27 -8.03 -3.53 7.43
CA ASP A 27 -8.54 -2.90 6.22
C ASP A 27 -7.41 -2.25 5.43
N VAL A 28 -7.41 -2.45 4.13
CA VAL A 28 -6.47 -1.78 3.21
C VAL A 28 -6.82 -0.28 3.17
N PRO A 29 -5.83 0.63 3.39
CA PRO A 29 -6.05 2.07 3.26
C PRO A 29 -6.48 2.47 1.84
N ALA A 30 -7.00 3.69 1.68
CA ALA A 30 -7.45 4.20 0.39
C ALA A 30 -6.34 4.15 -0.68
N TYR A 31 -6.70 3.73 -1.88
CA TYR A 31 -5.86 3.74 -3.08
C TYR A 31 -6.75 3.75 -4.33
N ASN A 32 -6.16 4.03 -5.49
CA ASN A 32 -6.85 3.99 -6.77
C ASN A 32 -6.44 2.74 -7.55
N ALA A 33 -7.38 1.87 -7.91
CA ALA A 33 -7.08 0.62 -8.61
C ALA A 33 -6.55 0.85 -10.05
N ALA A 34 -7.01 1.94 -10.71
CA ALA A 34 -6.63 2.31 -12.06
C ALA A 34 -5.52 3.36 -12.07
N ALA A 35 -4.78 3.44 -13.17
CA ALA A 35 -3.87 4.53 -13.45
C ALA A 35 -4.61 5.88 -13.49
N PRO A 36 -3.95 7.01 -13.16
CA PRO A 36 -4.60 8.32 -13.18
C PRO A 36 -5.05 8.69 -14.59
N SER A 37 -6.32 9.11 -14.71
CA SER A 37 -6.92 9.58 -15.98
C SER A 37 -6.63 11.05 -16.29
N LYS A 38 -6.10 11.79 -15.31
CA LYS A 38 -5.73 13.20 -15.38
C LYS A 38 -4.34 13.39 -14.78
N PRO A 39 -3.64 14.50 -15.11
CA PRO A 39 -2.40 14.85 -14.43
C PRO A 39 -2.59 14.90 -12.92
N LEU A 40 -1.69 14.26 -12.18
CA LEU A 40 -1.68 14.31 -10.72
C LEU A 40 -1.08 15.64 -10.24
N PRO A 41 -1.44 16.11 -9.04
CA PRO A 41 -0.71 17.16 -8.35
C PRO A 41 0.78 16.82 -8.30
N PRO A 42 1.69 17.80 -8.41
CA PRO A 42 3.11 17.50 -8.39
C PRO A 42 3.58 17.02 -7.01
N VAL A 43 4.48 16.03 -7.00
CA VAL A 43 5.30 15.70 -5.83
C VAL A 43 6.25 16.86 -5.55
N LEU A 44 6.42 17.25 -4.28
CA LEU A 44 7.42 18.26 -3.90
C LEU A 44 8.79 17.88 -4.44
N SER A 45 9.51 18.87 -5.01
CA SER A 45 10.78 18.63 -5.70
C SER A 45 11.71 19.83 -5.67
N GLY A 46 12.97 19.64 -6.09
CA GLY A 46 13.95 20.72 -6.23
C GLY A 46 14.13 21.51 -4.93
N ASN A 47 14.01 22.83 -5.01
CA ASN A 47 14.22 23.74 -3.88
C ASN A 47 13.16 23.63 -2.77
N GLN A 48 12.07 22.90 -3.00
CA GLN A 48 11.06 22.63 -1.96
C GLN A 48 11.53 21.58 -0.95
N LEU A 49 12.56 20.78 -1.28
CA LEU A 49 13.07 19.72 -0.42
C LEU A 49 14.14 20.26 0.55
N THR A 50 13.75 21.26 1.35
CA THR A 50 14.62 21.96 2.31
C THR A 50 13.87 22.26 3.62
N GLY A 51 14.61 22.73 4.62
CA GLY A 51 14.03 23.09 5.92
C GLY A 51 13.87 21.88 6.85
N VAL A 52 13.10 22.07 7.93
CA VAL A 52 13.02 21.13 9.07
C VAL A 52 12.53 19.73 8.68
N TYR A 53 11.70 19.62 7.64
CA TYR A 53 11.16 18.35 7.15
C TYR A 53 12.13 17.58 6.26
N PHE A 54 13.23 18.20 5.83
CA PHE A 54 14.22 17.60 4.94
C PHE A 54 15.64 17.69 5.53
N SER A 55 15.73 17.52 6.85
CA SER A 55 16.98 17.55 7.59
C SER A 55 17.86 16.30 7.38
N HIS A 56 17.27 15.21 6.88
CA HIS A 56 17.98 13.97 6.58
C HIS A 56 17.99 13.68 5.08
N SER A 57 19.10 13.15 4.58
CA SER A 57 19.28 12.83 3.17
C SER A 57 18.26 11.82 2.63
N TYR A 58 17.83 10.87 3.46
CA TYR A 58 16.84 9.86 3.07
C TYR A 58 15.46 10.46 2.78
N GLN A 59 15.06 11.56 3.46
CA GLN A 59 13.81 12.27 3.19
C GLN A 59 13.83 12.84 1.76
N VAL A 60 14.91 13.51 1.40
CA VAL A 60 15.11 14.03 0.04
C VAL A 60 15.14 12.89 -0.99
N THR A 61 15.81 11.78 -0.66
CA THR A 61 15.90 10.61 -1.53
C THR A 61 14.53 9.97 -1.77
N ALA A 62 13.71 9.79 -0.74
CA ALA A 62 12.36 9.25 -0.85
C ALA A 62 11.47 10.12 -1.75
N TYR A 63 11.53 11.45 -1.63
CA TYR A 63 10.78 12.36 -2.49
C TYR A 63 11.26 12.33 -3.94
N LYS A 64 12.57 12.27 -4.16
CA LYS A 64 13.13 12.10 -5.52
C LYS A 64 12.69 10.78 -6.16
N MET A 65 12.59 9.71 -5.39
CA MET A 65 12.05 8.43 -5.86
C MET A 65 10.55 8.53 -6.15
N ALA A 66 9.77 9.11 -5.25
CA ALA A 66 8.34 9.33 -5.40
C ALA A 66 8.01 10.13 -6.68
N ALA A 67 8.79 11.18 -6.96
CA ALA A 67 8.63 12.01 -8.15
C ALA A 67 8.87 11.26 -9.47
N LYS A 68 9.58 10.13 -9.44
CA LYS A 68 9.81 9.29 -10.64
C LYS A 68 8.66 8.33 -10.95
N ILE A 69 7.79 8.06 -9.97
CA ILE A 69 6.74 7.05 -10.10
C ILE A 69 5.37 7.54 -9.60
N PRO A 70 4.93 8.78 -9.89
CA PRO A 70 3.70 9.35 -9.32
C PRO A 70 2.47 8.51 -9.65
N ALA A 71 2.36 8.00 -10.88
CA ALA A 71 1.24 7.15 -11.30
C ALA A 71 1.21 5.79 -10.60
N VAL A 72 2.37 5.26 -10.21
CA VAL A 72 2.43 4.04 -9.40
C VAL A 72 1.97 4.32 -7.98
N LEU A 73 2.46 5.40 -7.35
CA LEU A 73 2.07 5.79 -5.99
C LEU A 73 0.58 6.10 -5.87
N HIS A 74 -0.03 6.67 -6.92
CA HIS A 74 -1.48 6.88 -7.01
C HIS A 74 -2.28 5.57 -6.82
N GLN A 75 -1.69 4.44 -7.19
CA GLN A 75 -2.31 3.13 -7.11
C GLN A 75 -1.91 2.34 -5.85
N GLN A 76 -1.25 2.97 -4.89
CA GLN A 76 -0.79 2.31 -3.66
C GLN A 76 -1.53 2.85 -2.43
N PRO A 77 -1.89 1.98 -1.47
CA PRO A 77 -2.32 2.41 -0.14
C PRO A 77 -1.16 2.96 0.67
N CYS A 78 -1.48 3.73 1.74
CA CYS A 78 -0.49 4.13 2.73
C CYS A 78 -0.90 3.68 4.14
N TYR A 79 -0.14 2.79 4.73
CA TYR A 79 -0.44 2.17 6.02
C TYR A 79 -0.18 3.09 7.23
N CYS A 80 0.20 4.36 7.01
CA CYS A 80 0.13 5.36 8.07
C CYS A 80 -1.30 5.83 8.40
N ARG A 81 -2.30 5.39 7.61
CA ARG A 81 -3.73 5.72 7.77
C ARG A 81 -4.07 7.20 7.61
N CYS A 82 -3.28 7.94 6.86
CA CYS A 82 -3.57 9.32 6.51
C CYS A 82 -4.84 9.51 5.65
N ASP A 83 -5.36 8.43 5.09
CA ASP A 83 -6.68 8.40 4.45
C ASP A 83 -7.81 8.77 5.43
N ARG A 84 -7.71 8.36 6.70
CA ARG A 84 -8.71 8.63 7.74
C ARG A 84 -8.57 10.02 8.36
N GLU A 85 -7.34 10.48 8.58
CA GLU A 85 -7.06 11.71 9.32
C GLU A 85 -6.90 12.93 8.41
N MET A 86 -6.36 12.76 7.21
CA MET A 86 -6.01 13.84 6.28
C MET A 86 -6.77 13.77 4.96
N GLY A 87 -7.61 12.74 4.75
CA GLY A 87 -8.36 12.55 3.51
C GLY A 87 -7.49 12.20 2.31
N HIS A 88 -6.30 11.63 2.53
CA HIS A 88 -5.45 11.17 1.44
C HIS A 88 -6.11 10.00 0.69
N ASN A 89 -6.09 10.02 -0.62
CA ASN A 89 -6.72 9.00 -1.45
C ASN A 89 -5.74 7.93 -1.97
N SER A 90 -4.46 8.09 -1.68
CA SER A 90 -3.39 7.16 -2.03
C SER A 90 -2.06 7.59 -1.40
N LEU A 91 -1.05 6.74 -1.50
CA LEU A 91 0.32 7.05 -1.08
C LEU A 91 0.90 8.29 -1.80
N HIS A 92 0.46 8.59 -3.04
CA HIS A 92 0.88 9.78 -3.78
C HIS A 92 0.59 11.06 -2.99
N SER A 93 -0.60 11.17 -2.39
CA SER A 93 -1.03 12.37 -1.65
C SER A 93 -0.10 12.72 -0.49
N CYS A 94 0.61 11.75 0.07
CA CYS A 94 1.61 11.99 1.13
C CYS A 94 2.80 12.83 0.66
N PHE A 95 3.07 12.86 -0.65
CA PHE A 95 4.22 13.52 -1.26
C PHE A 95 3.89 14.85 -1.98
N GLU A 96 2.61 15.21 -2.03
CA GLU A 96 2.16 16.53 -2.52
C GLU A 96 2.54 17.66 -1.56
N GLY A 97 2.76 17.33 -0.28
CA GLY A 97 3.21 18.23 0.79
C GLY A 97 4.37 17.61 1.59
N THR A 98 4.65 18.15 2.77
CA THR A 98 5.75 17.70 3.65
C THR A 98 5.38 16.48 4.52
N HIS A 99 4.12 16.04 4.49
CA HIS A 99 3.64 14.93 5.31
C HIS A 99 4.47 13.67 5.15
N GLY A 100 4.79 13.29 3.92
CA GLY A 100 5.60 12.11 3.63
C GLY A 100 6.99 12.17 4.28
N ALA A 101 7.60 13.36 4.39
CA ALA A 101 8.92 13.54 5.00
C ALA A 101 8.90 13.39 6.53
N ALA A 102 7.74 13.63 7.16
CA ALA A 102 7.56 13.45 8.60
C ALA A 102 7.12 12.01 8.98
N CYS A 103 6.89 11.13 7.99
CA CYS A 103 6.34 9.79 8.21
C CYS A 103 7.25 8.71 7.62
N SER A 104 7.88 7.89 8.48
CA SER A 104 8.74 6.80 8.04
C SER A 104 8.00 5.72 7.25
N THR A 105 6.72 5.47 7.56
CA THR A 105 5.86 4.54 6.81
C THR A 105 5.71 5.00 5.36
N CYS A 106 5.28 6.25 5.14
CA CYS A 106 5.12 6.79 3.79
C CYS A 106 6.43 6.68 2.97
N MET A 107 7.56 7.05 3.59
CA MET A 107 8.86 7.00 2.91
C MET A 107 9.27 5.56 2.55
N ARG A 108 9.13 4.61 3.48
CA ARG A 108 9.47 3.21 3.23
C ARG A 108 8.59 2.59 2.14
N GLU A 109 7.30 2.89 2.14
CA GLU A 109 6.37 2.42 1.11
C GLU A 109 6.73 3.00 -0.26
N ALA A 110 7.06 4.29 -0.35
CA ALA A 110 7.47 4.92 -1.60
C ALA A 110 8.80 4.39 -2.14
N VAL A 111 9.79 4.20 -1.26
CA VAL A 111 11.08 3.59 -1.63
C VAL A 111 10.87 2.15 -2.09
N TYR A 112 10.08 1.36 -1.38
CA TYR A 112 9.71 0.01 -1.80
C TYR A 112 9.05 0.02 -3.18
N ALA A 113 8.04 0.87 -3.38
CA ALA A 113 7.34 0.97 -4.66
C ALA A 113 8.30 1.34 -5.80
N TYR A 114 9.23 2.27 -5.57
CA TYR A 114 10.24 2.64 -6.54
C TYR A 114 11.16 1.46 -6.88
N GLN A 115 11.70 0.77 -5.87
CA GLN A 115 12.56 -0.39 -6.07
C GLN A 115 11.86 -1.50 -6.86
N GLN A 116 10.59 -1.80 -6.54
CA GLN A 116 9.81 -2.81 -7.24
C GLN A 116 9.47 -2.38 -8.69
N THR A 117 9.25 -1.09 -8.91
CA THR A 117 9.06 -0.55 -10.27
C THR A 117 10.32 -0.72 -11.11
N LYS A 118 11.51 -0.50 -10.53
CA LYS A 118 12.80 -0.68 -11.21
C LYS A 118 13.05 -2.12 -11.66
N VAL A 119 12.50 -3.09 -10.95
CA VAL A 119 12.58 -4.53 -11.34
C VAL A 119 11.37 -4.99 -12.16
N GLY A 120 10.56 -4.05 -12.67
CA GLY A 120 9.51 -4.31 -13.64
C GLY A 120 8.19 -4.84 -13.06
N LYS A 121 7.95 -4.73 -11.75
CA LYS A 121 6.65 -5.12 -11.18
C LYS A 121 5.55 -4.15 -11.55
N THR A 122 4.37 -4.69 -11.78
CA THR A 122 3.15 -3.89 -12.02
C THR A 122 2.66 -3.22 -10.73
N PRO A 123 1.89 -2.12 -10.83
CA PRO A 123 1.31 -1.47 -9.64
C PRO A 123 0.50 -2.43 -8.75
N ALA A 124 -0.22 -3.38 -9.33
CA ALA A 124 -0.97 -4.39 -8.56
C ALA A 124 -0.06 -5.34 -7.79
N GLN A 125 1.07 -5.77 -8.38
CA GLN A 125 2.06 -6.60 -7.70
C GLN A 125 2.77 -5.85 -6.57
N ILE A 126 3.05 -4.56 -6.78
CA ILE A 126 3.63 -3.68 -5.77
C ILE A 126 2.67 -3.52 -4.61
N ARG A 127 1.39 -3.25 -4.88
CA ARG A 127 0.33 -3.14 -3.87
C ARG A 127 0.23 -4.39 -3.02
N ALA A 128 0.18 -5.57 -3.64
CA ALA A 128 0.16 -6.83 -2.91
C ALA A 128 1.36 -7.00 -1.96
N GLY A 129 2.53 -6.47 -2.33
CA GLY A 129 3.70 -6.44 -1.45
C GLY A 129 3.56 -5.44 -0.30
N ILE A 130 2.97 -4.27 -0.55
CA ILE A 130 2.69 -3.28 0.48
C ILE A 130 1.68 -3.84 1.49
N GLU A 131 0.61 -4.47 1.03
CA GLU A 131 -0.40 -5.12 1.87
C GLU A 131 0.18 -6.22 2.78
N ARG A 132 1.20 -6.96 2.29
CA ARG A 132 1.94 -7.94 3.10
C ARG A 132 2.94 -7.33 4.08
N GLY A 133 3.20 -6.02 4.00
CA GLY A 133 4.19 -5.35 4.84
C GLY A 133 5.64 -5.51 4.37
N ASP A 134 5.89 -5.88 3.11
CA ASP A 134 7.25 -6.06 2.57
C ASP A 134 8.10 -4.77 2.66
N TRP A 135 7.46 -3.59 2.65
CA TRP A 135 8.07 -2.27 2.82
C TRP A 135 8.73 -2.06 4.19
N GLN A 136 8.32 -2.81 5.22
CA GLN A 136 8.88 -2.69 6.56
C GLN A 136 10.37 -3.05 6.61
N LYS A 137 10.85 -3.83 5.64
CA LYS A 137 12.27 -4.23 5.49
C LYS A 137 13.13 -3.17 4.82
N VAL A 138 12.53 -2.08 4.32
CA VAL A 138 13.27 -0.99 3.67
C VAL A 138 14.09 -0.23 4.72
N ASP A 139 15.39 -0.15 4.49
CA ASP A 139 16.29 0.73 5.20
C ASP A 139 16.41 2.06 4.43
N LEU A 140 15.92 3.14 5.03
CA LEU A 140 15.90 4.46 4.41
C LEU A 140 17.31 5.06 4.27
N GLU A 141 18.21 4.76 5.20
CA GLU A 141 19.57 5.31 5.21
C GLU A 141 20.43 4.78 4.04
N THR A 142 20.16 3.55 3.64
CA THR A 142 20.88 2.91 2.52
C THR A 142 20.19 3.02 1.18
N ALA A 143 18.96 3.57 1.14
CA ALA A 143 18.20 3.73 -0.10
C ALA A 143 18.88 4.70 -1.08
N LYS A 144 19.05 4.24 -2.33
CA LYS A 144 19.69 5.01 -3.42
C LYS A 144 18.80 5.07 -4.65
N LEU A 145 18.86 6.20 -5.38
CA LEU A 145 18.18 6.42 -6.68
C LEU A 145 18.70 5.50 -7.78
#